data_de91a0a75062d2f8d6ab7b0ed0319ef7
#
_entry.id   de91a0a75062d2f8d6ab7b0ed0319ef7
#
_cell.length_a   1.000
_cell.length_b   1.000
_cell.length_c   1.000
_cell.angle_alpha   90.00
_cell.angle_beta   90.00
_cell.angle_gamma   90.00
#
_symmetry.space_group_name_H-M   'P 1'
#
loop_
_entity.id
_entity.type
_entity.pdbx_description
1 polymer ?
#
loop_
_entity_poly.entity_id
_entity_poly.type
_entity_poly.pdbx_seq_one_letter_code
_entity_poly.pdbx_strand_id
1 'polypeptide(L)'
;MVPMFHLMAVVCLACVVLKAIQLYRRKQKLLKIFKSFPGPPTHWLYGHLQMDELDNTASWAEQYPHCHPMWYGGFLGFLSINHPEYAKAVYSKGDPKSLVIYSFLVPWIGQGLLILNGPKWFQHRRLLTPGFHYDLLKPYVTMMADSVCVMLDKWEQLIMQDKSVELFEHVSLMTLDSIMKSAFSYQSNCQTDRSNLYIQTVMDLSLMVQQRIQTPLHHNHLVYWLSSQGRRFRKACRLAHKHTDKVIRERKETLKDEQELEKIQTRRHLDFLDILLNAKVRKRLKLIGRIHQCSEA
;
A
#
# COMPACT_ATOMS: atom_id res chain seq x y z
N MET A 1 6.59 48.80 4.82
CA MET A 1 5.98 47.60 4.24
C MET A 1 6.75 47.08 3.02
N VAL A 2 7.24 47.93 2.11
CA VAL A 2 8.02 47.55 0.90
C VAL A 2 9.28 46.73 1.21
N PRO A 3 10.13 47.05 2.21
CA PRO A 3 11.36 46.28 2.47
C PRO A 3 11.12 44.85 2.96
N MET A 4 10.04 44.62 3.67
CA MET A 4 9.69 43.27 4.15
C MET A 4 9.25 42.31 3.00
N PHE A 5 8.57 42.84 2.00
CA PHE A 5 8.21 42.09 0.78
C PHE A 5 9.45 41.71 -0.04
N HIS A 6 10.39 42.64 -0.20
CA HIS A 6 11.68 42.36 -0.88
C HIS A 6 12.50 41.31 -0.13
N LEU A 7 12.58 41.39 1.19
CA LEU A 7 13.30 40.40 2.00
C LEU A 7 12.64 39.00 1.86
N MET A 8 11.33 38.92 1.94
CA MET A 8 10.62 37.64 1.70
C MET A 8 10.85 37.08 0.29
N ALA A 9 10.81 37.92 -0.73
CA ALA A 9 11.07 37.51 -2.10
C ALA A 9 12.49 36.97 -2.27
N VAL A 10 13.49 37.62 -1.70
CA VAL A 10 14.89 37.18 -1.71
C VAL A 10 15.05 35.85 -0.98
N VAL A 11 14.43 35.67 0.20
CA VAL A 11 14.49 34.42 0.94
C VAL A 11 13.81 33.29 0.14
N CYS A 12 12.64 33.55 -0.46
CA CYS A 12 11.97 32.56 -1.32
C CYS A 12 12.85 32.16 -2.51
N LEU A 13 13.46 33.14 -3.20
CA LEU A 13 14.36 32.89 -4.32
C LEU A 13 15.58 32.06 -3.88
N ALA A 14 16.21 32.42 -2.77
CA ALA A 14 17.31 31.65 -2.18
C ALA A 14 16.92 30.21 -1.86
N CYS A 15 15.75 29.99 -1.27
CA CYS A 15 15.21 28.64 -1.01
C CYS A 15 15.01 27.84 -2.31
N VAL A 16 14.47 28.46 -3.35
CA VAL A 16 14.28 27.82 -4.66
C VAL A 16 15.63 27.43 -5.27
N VAL A 17 16.61 28.34 -5.27
CA VAL A 17 17.96 28.10 -5.79
C VAL A 17 18.65 26.97 -5.00
N LEU A 18 18.59 26.99 -3.68
CA LEU A 18 19.15 25.93 -2.84
C LEU A 18 18.51 24.56 -3.15
N LYS A 19 17.18 24.51 -3.32
CA LYS A 19 16.47 23.29 -3.74
C LYS A 19 16.90 22.83 -5.13
N ALA A 20 17.03 23.73 -6.08
CA ALA A 20 17.51 23.40 -7.43
C ALA A 20 18.93 22.80 -7.39
N ILE A 21 19.84 23.39 -6.62
CA ILE A 21 21.21 22.88 -6.41
C ILE A 21 21.17 21.49 -5.75
N GLN A 22 20.36 21.29 -4.72
CA GLN A 22 20.20 19.98 -4.06
C GLN A 22 19.71 18.91 -5.03
N LEU A 23 18.67 19.21 -5.83
CA LEU A 23 18.12 18.31 -6.83
C LEU A 23 19.16 18.00 -7.92
N TYR A 24 19.88 19.00 -8.40
CA TYR A 24 20.95 18.83 -9.38
C TYR A 24 22.08 17.91 -8.85
N ARG A 25 22.56 18.16 -7.63
CA ARG A 25 23.59 17.32 -6.98
C ARG A 25 23.10 15.88 -6.80
N ARG A 26 21.83 15.69 -6.40
CA ARG A 26 21.21 14.37 -6.29
C ARG A 26 21.16 13.66 -7.65
N LYS A 27 20.73 14.35 -8.70
CA LYS A 27 20.72 13.82 -10.07
C LYS A 27 22.12 13.38 -10.52
N GLN A 28 23.14 14.23 -10.33
CA GLN A 28 24.53 13.90 -10.70
C GLN A 28 25.05 12.68 -9.95
N LYS A 29 24.71 12.56 -8.66
CA LYS A 29 25.08 11.36 -7.86
C LYS A 29 24.42 10.09 -8.42
N LEU A 30 23.14 10.14 -8.74
CA LEU A 30 22.42 9.00 -9.34
C LEU A 30 22.96 8.65 -10.71
N LEU A 31 23.24 9.65 -11.57
CA LEU A 31 23.83 9.42 -12.90
C LEU A 31 25.18 8.71 -12.79
N LYS A 32 26.03 9.08 -11.82
CA LYS A 32 27.31 8.39 -11.58
C LYS A 32 27.10 6.92 -11.20
N ILE A 33 26.11 6.64 -10.33
CA ILE A 33 25.80 5.29 -9.89
C ILE A 33 25.25 4.46 -11.07
N PHE A 34 24.34 5.02 -11.86
CA PHE A 34 23.68 4.30 -12.95
C PHE A 34 24.52 4.19 -14.22
N LYS A 35 25.62 4.95 -14.33
CA LYS A 35 26.52 4.89 -15.50
C LYS A 35 27.05 3.48 -15.79
N SER A 36 27.16 2.64 -14.76
CA SER A 36 27.65 1.25 -14.89
C SER A 36 26.58 0.28 -15.42
N PHE A 37 25.33 0.72 -15.53
CA PHE A 37 24.23 -0.13 -15.98
C PHE A 37 23.76 0.29 -17.37
N PRO A 38 23.65 -0.65 -18.32
CA PRO A 38 23.04 -0.35 -19.60
C PRO A 38 21.55 -0.06 -19.39
N GLY A 39 20.97 0.79 -20.22
CA GLY A 39 19.57 1.13 -20.07
C GLY A 39 19.01 1.91 -21.25
N PRO A 40 17.67 2.05 -21.31
CA PRO A 40 17.00 2.75 -22.38
C PRO A 40 17.33 4.27 -22.39
N PRO A 41 17.16 4.92 -23.54
CA PRO A 41 17.38 6.36 -23.65
C PRO A 41 16.37 7.12 -22.78
N THR A 42 16.86 8.15 -22.08
CA THR A 42 16.03 8.92 -21.15
C THR A 42 15.76 10.32 -21.65
N HIS A 43 14.53 10.80 -21.51
CA HIS A 43 14.22 12.21 -21.75
C HIS A 43 14.73 13.06 -20.55
N TRP A 44 15.34 14.21 -20.82
CA TRP A 44 16.02 15.05 -19.82
C TRP A 44 15.10 15.56 -18.69
N LEU A 45 13.80 15.77 -18.99
CA LEU A 45 12.78 16.28 -18.05
C LEU A 45 11.84 15.21 -17.53
N TYR A 46 11.31 14.36 -18.43
CA TYR A 46 10.27 13.39 -18.11
C TYR A 46 10.83 11.99 -17.73
N GLY A 47 12.10 11.75 -18.01
CA GLY A 47 12.66 10.41 -17.83
C GLY A 47 12.02 9.42 -18.81
N HIS A 48 11.37 8.38 -18.31
CA HIS A 48 10.66 7.38 -19.08
C HIS A 48 9.12 7.52 -19.02
N LEU A 49 8.59 8.55 -18.35
CA LEU A 49 7.15 8.72 -18.07
C LEU A 49 6.26 9.03 -19.29
N GLN A 50 6.83 9.37 -20.43
CA GLN A 50 6.07 9.68 -21.65
C GLN A 50 5.88 8.47 -22.60
N MET A 51 6.39 7.32 -22.20
CA MET A 51 6.33 6.10 -23.00
C MET A 51 5.21 5.22 -22.44
N ASP A 52 4.54 4.44 -23.28
CA ASP A 52 3.59 3.43 -22.86
C ASP A 52 4.29 2.45 -21.92
N GLU A 53 4.01 2.62 -20.63
CA GLU A 53 4.86 2.12 -19.54
C GLU A 53 4.93 0.59 -19.53
N LEU A 54 3.83 -0.09 -19.85
CA LEU A 54 3.77 -1.55 -19.80
C LEU A 54 4.50 -2.20 -20.98
N ASP A 55 4.23 -1.77 -22.20
CA ASP A 55 4.83 -2.36 -23.41
C ASP A 55 6.34 -2.11 -23.45
N ASN A 56 6.75 -0.90 -23.10
CA ASN A 56 8.17 -0.57 -23.02
C ASN A 56 8.88 -1.29 -21.86
N THR A 57 8.23 -1.47 -20.72
CA THR A 57 8.83 -2.20 -19.58
C THR A 57 9.10 -3.64 -19.95
N ALA A 58 8.19 -4.32 -20.62
CA ALA A 58 8.38 -5.69 -21.13
C ALA A 58 9.53 -5.76 -22.14
N SER A 59 9.52 -4.90 -23.15
CA SER A 59 10.59 -4.82 -24.15
C SER A 59 11.95 -4.51 -23.55
N TRP A 60 12.03 -3.60 -22.57
CA TRP A 60 13.29 -3.30 -21.87
C TRP A 60 13.75 -4.45 -20.99
N ALA A 61 12.83 -5.23 -20.38
CA ALA A 61 13.22 -6.41 -19.62
C ALA A 61 13.86 -7.49 -20.51
N GLU A 62 13.40 -7.63 -21.75
CA GLU A 62 14.00 -8.51 -22.76
C GLU A 62 15.36 -7.97 -23.22
N GLN A 63 15.46 -6.68 -23.51
CA GLN A 63 16.68 -6.04 -23.99
C GLN A 63 17.77 -5.95 -22.91
N TYR A 64 17.36 -5.74 -21.63
CA TYR A 64 18.26 -5.64 -20.46
C TYR A 64 17.92 -6.70 -19.43
N PRO A 65 18.26 -7.98 -19.67
CA PRO A 65 17.74 -9.11 -18.91
C PRO A 65 18.18 -9.14 -17.43
N HIS A 66 19.25 -8.45 -17.06
CA HIS A 66 19.72 -8.39 -15.67
C HIS A 66 19.09 -7.26 -14.88
N CYS A 67 19.31 -6.05 -15.31
CA CYS A 67 18.76 -4.84 -14.69
C CYS A 67 18.99 -3.62 -15.59
N HIS A 68 18.18 -2.59 -15.43
CA HIS A 68 18.34 -1.31 -16.13
C HIS A 68 17.83 -0.14 -15.28
N PRO A 69 18.40 1.07 -15.45
CA PRO A 69 17.92 2.25 -14.76
C PRO A 69 16.59 2.74 -15.34
N MET A 70 15.66 3.06 -14.44
CA MET A 70 14.36 3.69 -14.72
C MET A 70 14.31 5.09 -14.10
N TRP A 71 13.84 6.07 -14.84
CA TRP A 71 13.75 7.46 -14.42
C TRP A 71 12.30 7.95 -14.43
N TYR A 72 11.82 8.38 -13.27
CA TYR A 72 10.51 9.03 -13.11
C TYR A 72 10.72 10.53 -12.98
N GLY A 73 10.54 11.25 -14.11
CA GLY A 73 10.99 12.63 -14.25
C GLY A 73 12.51 12.74 -14.25
N GLY A 74 13.02 13.96 -14.22
CA GLY A 74 14.47 14.20 -14.33
C GLY A 74 15.28 13.94 -13.05
N PHE A 75 14.65 13.61 -11.91
CA PHE A 75 15.30 13.62 -10.59
C PHE A 75 15.10 12.38 -9.73
N LEU A 76 14.23 11.46 -10.14
CA LEU A 76 13.94 10.24 -9.41
C LEU A 76 14.31 9.04 -10.27
N GLY A 77 15.39 8.35 -9.89
CA GLY A 77 15.87 7.16 -10.59
C GLY A 77 15.77 5.93 -9.72
N PHE A 78 15.43 4.80 -10.35
CA PHE A 78 15.38 3.46 -9.78
C PHE A 78 16.18 2.51 -10.66
N LEU A 79 16.58 1.39 -10.10
CA LEU A 79 17.12 0.27 -10.86
C LEU A 79 16.01 -0.80 -10.96
N SER A 80 15.52 -1.04 -12.17
CA SER A 80 14.65 -2.19 -12.45
C SER A 80 15.50 -3.46 -12.44
N ILE A 81 15.10 -4.46 -11.69
CA ILE A 81 15.81 -5.72 -11.57
C ILE A 81 14.95 -6.81 -12.18
N ASN A 82 15.45 -7.42 -13.25
CA ASN A 82 14.72 -8.43 -14.04
C ASN A 82 15.22 -9.86 -13.75
N HIS A 83 16.45 -10.01 -13.21
CA HIS A 83 17.07 -11.30 -12.99
C HIS A 83 16.94 -11.78 -11.54
N PRO A 84 16.54 -13.05 -11.28
CA PRO A 84 16.30 -13.57 -9.93
C PRO A 84 17.51 -13.49 -8.99
N GLU A 85 18.72 -13.73 -9.48
CA GLU A 85 19.93 -13.67 -8.64
C GLU A 85 20.24 -12.24 -8.17
N TYR A 86 20.01 -11.23 -9.01
CA TYR A 86 20.13 -9.83 -8.62
C TYR A 86 19.08 -9.45 -7.59
N ALA A 87 17.84 -9.92 -7.76
CA ALA A 87 16.78 -9.73 -6.77
C ALA A 87 17.14 -10.40 -5.43
N LYS A 88 17.66 -11.63 -5.46
CA LYS A 88 18.16 -12.35 -4.27
C LYS A 88 19.24 -11.56 -3.55
N ALA A 89 20.22 -11.01 -4.29
CA ALA A 89 21.29 -10.19 -3.72
C ALA A 89 20.77 -8.93 -2.99
N VAL A 90 19.70 -8.30 -3.49
CA VAL A 90 19.06 -7.14 -2.84
C VAL A 90 18.27 -7.56 -1.62
N TYR A 91 17.42 -8.59 -1.73
CA TYR A 91 16.56 -9.04 -0.62
C TYR A 91 17.35 -9.63 0.56
N SER A 92 18.51 -10.22 0.30
CA SER A 92 19.34 -10.80 1.37
C SER A 92 20.01 -9.77 2.29
N LYS A 93 20.15 -8.51 1.84
CA LYS A 93 20.86 -7.46 2.60
C LYS A 93 20.04 -6.83 3.72
N GLY A 94 18.72 -6.97 3.73
CA GLY A 94 17.86 -6.36 4.74
C GLY A 94 17.86 -4.84 4.74
N ASP A 95 18.25 -4.20 3.63
CA ASP A 95 18.26 -2.75 3.46
C ASP A 95 16.85 -2.17 3.64
N PRO A 96 16.71 -0.94 4.15
CA PRO A 96 15.40 -0.32 4.34
C PRO A 96 14.74 -0.04 3.00
N LYS A 97 13.40 -0.19 2.96
CA LYS A 97 12.59 0.15 1.80
C LYS A 97 12.71 1.64 1.48
N SER A 98 12.73 1.98 0.20
CA SER A 98 12.69 3.37 -0.22
C SER A 98 11.37 4.03 0.18
N LEU A 99 11.42 5.09 0.96
CA LEU A 99 10.22 5.81 1.39
C LEU A 99 9.64 6.73 0.32
N VAL A 100 10.28 6.90 -0.81
CA VAL A 100 9.86 7.91 -1.80
C VAL A 100 8.45 7.61 -2.33
N ILE A 101 8.25 6.44 -2.94
CA ILE A 101 6.93 6.02 -3.46
C ILE A 101 6.00 5.62 -2.31
N TYR A 102 6.53 4.88 -1.33
CA TYR A 102 5.73 4.45 -0.18
C TYR A 102 5.13 5.62 0.62
N SER A 103 5.78 6.78 0.65
CA SER A 103 5.23 7.98 1.31
C SER A 103 3.91 8.46 0.69
N PHE A 104 3.68 8.15 -0.59
CA PHE A 104 2.42 8.50 -1.27
C PHE A 104 1.23 7.64 -0.78
N LEU A 105 1.51 6.42 -0.33
CA LEU A 105 0.53 5.48 0.20
C LEU A 105 0.17 5.75 1.67
N VAL A 106 1.08 6.36 2.45
CA VAL A 106 0.90 6.57 3.90
C VAL A 106 -0.44 7.21 4.27
N PRO A 107 -0.93 8.26 3.59
CA PRO A 107 -2.21 8.87 3.94
C PRO A 107 -3.43 7.94 3.72
N TRP A 108 -3.29 6.90 2.90
CA TRP A 108 -4.33 5.92 2.62
C TRP A 108 -4.23 4.69 3.53
N ILE A 109 -3.11 3.97 3.47
CA ILE A 109 -2.97 2.66 4.15
C ILE A 109 -2.24 2.74 5.50
N GLY A 110 -1.84 3.94 5.92
CA GLY A 110 -1.14 4.13 7.20
C GLY A 110 0.25 3.51 7.25
N GLN A 111 0.74 3.27 8.46
CA GLN A 111 2.06 2.69 8.72
C GLN A 111 1.94 1.22 9.15
N GLY A 112 1.64 0.35 8.18
CA GLY A 112 1.61 -1.11 8.37
C GLY A 112 2.90 -1.79 7.90
N LEU A 113 2.88 -3.12 7.80
CA LEU A 113 4.03 -3.94 7.36
C LEU A 113 4.59 -3.54 5.99
N LEU A 114 3.75 -3.04 5.09
CA LEU A 114 4.18 -2.60 3.77
C LEU A 114 5.11 -1.37 3.86
N ILE A 115 4.80 -0.44 4.76
CA ILE A 115 5.47 0.87 4.85
C ILE A 115 6.60 0.89 5.88
N LEU A 116 6.42 0.20 7.00
CA LEU A 116 7.37 0.24 8.11
C LEU A 116 8.74 -0.34 7.73
N ASN A 117 9.78 0.19 8.38
CA ASN A 117 11.17 -0.24 8.31
C ASN A 117 11.77 -0.45 9.70
N GLY A 118 12.90 -1.15 9.75
CA GLY A 118 13.73 -1.31 10.94
C GLY A 118 13.01 -1.98 12.13
N PRO A 119 13.34 -1.60 13.38
CA PRO A 119 12.85 -2.28 14.58
C PRO A 119 11.32 -2.31 14.70
N LYS A 120 10.62 -1.27 14.23
CA LYS A 120 9.15 -1.22 14.23
C LYS A 120 8.56 -2.26 13.26
N TRP A 121 9.18 -2.43 12.10
CA TRP A 121 8.77 -3.46 11.14
C TRP A 121 8.95 -4.87 11.72
N PHE A 122 10.12 -5.17 12.33
CA PHE A 122 10.39 -6.45 12.97
C PHE A 122 9.37 -6.76 14.07
N GLN A 123 9.02 -5.77 14.89
CA GLN A 123 8.01 -5.92 15.93
C GLN A 123 6.65 -6.28 15.36
N HIS A 124 6.19 -5.57 14.31
CA HIS A 124 4.91 -5.85 13.66
C HIS A 124 4.93 -7.18 12.91
N ARG A 125 6.02 -7.49 12.22
CA ARG A 125 6.17 -8.79 11.51
C ARG A 125 6.07 -9.96 12.49
N ARG A 126 6.82 -9.92 13.59
CA ARG A 126 6.78 -10.95 14.63
C ARG A 126 5.39 -11.12 15.24
N LEU A 127 4.67 -10.02 15.42
CA LEU A 127 3.31 -10.03 15.96
C LEU A 127 2.32 -10.73 15.02
N LEU A 128 2.47 -10.54 13.71
CA LEU A 128 1.54 -11.01 12.70
C LEU A 128 1.89 -12.39 12.15
N THR A 129 3.14 -12.84 12.27
CA THR A 129 3.59 -14.12 11.73
C THR A 129 2.75 -15.32 12.20
N PRO A 130 2.28 -15.41 13.46
CA PRO A 130 1.42 -16.51 13.88
C PRO A 130 0.10 -16.59 13.09
N GLY A 131 -0.44 -15.47 12.60
CA GLY A 131 -1.65 -15.43 11.79
C GLY A 131 -1.52 -16.07 10.40
N PHE A 132 -0.31 -16.40 9.99
CA PHE A 132 -0.02 -17.07 8.71
C PHE A 132 0.41 -18.54 8.89
N HIS A 133 0.18 -19.10 10.09
CA HIS A 133 0.43 -20.52 10.32
C HIS A 133 -0.57 -21.38 9.52
N TYR A 134 -0.11 -22.51 9.00
CA TYR A 134 -0.90 -23.40 8.13
C TYR A 134 -2.27 -23.76 8.74
N ASP A 135 -2.30 -24.12 10.02
CA ASP A 135 -3.53 -24.50 10.71
C ASP A 135 -4.58 -23.38 10.77
N LEU A 136 -4.14 -22.11 10.78
CA LEU A 136 -5.02 -20.95 10.74
C LEU A 136 -5.49 -20.62 9.31
N LEU A 137 -4.69 -20.94 8.32
CA LEU A 137 -5.01 -20.69 6.91
C LEU A 137 -5.90 -21.78 6.31
N LYS A 138 -5.84 -23.02 6.85
CA LYS A 138 -6.62 -24.15 6.34
C LYS A 138 -8.14 -23.90 6.27
N PRO A 139 -8.81 -23.34 7.29
CA PRO A 139 -10.24 -23.01 7.23
C PRO A 139 -10.56 -21.93 6.17
N TYR A 140 -9.59 -21.08 5.81
CA TYR A 140 -9.81 -20.03 4.80
C TYR A 140 -10.04 -20.61 3.40
N VAL A 141 -9.52 -21.81 3.12
CA VAL A 141 -9.70 -22.49 1.84
C VAL A 141 -11.19 -22.67 1.53
N THR A 142 -12.00 -23.12 2.51
CA THR A 142 -13.44 -23.27 2.33
C THR A 142 -14.11 -21.93 2.07
N MET A 143 -13.79 -20.89 2.84
CA MET A 143 -14.35 -19.54 2.65
C MET A 143 -13.98 -18.95 1.28
N MET A 144 -12.76 -19.21 0.80
CA MET A 144 -12.33 -18.79 -0.53
C MET A 144 -13.08 -19.57 -1.62
N ALA A 145 -13.27 -20.90 -1.45
CA ALA A 145 -14.02 -21.72 -2.36
C ALA A 145 -15.48 -21.24 -2.47
N ASP A 146 -16.14 -20.94 -1.36
CA ASP A 146 -17.50 -20.38 -1.34
C ASP A 146 -17.58 -19.06 -2.12
N SER A 147 -16.58 -18.18 -1.96
CA SER A 147 -16.52 -16.92 -2.72
C SER A 147 -16.29 -17.15 -4.22
N VAL A 148 -15.52 -18.17 -4.59
CA VAL A 148 -15.34 -18.58 -5.99
C VAL A 148 -16.64 -19.13 -6.57
N CYS A 149 -17.38 -19.98 -5.84
CA CYS A 149 -18.67 -20.49 -6.29
C CYS A 149 -19.64 -19.34 -6.62
N VAL A 150 -19.77 -18.35 -5.74
CA VAL A 150 -20.59 -17.14 -6.01
C VAL A 150 -20.19 -16.43 -7.30
N MET A 151 -18.90 -16.37 -7.61
CA MET A 151 -18.42 -15.78 -8.86
C MET A 151 -18.78 -16.65 -10.07
N LEU A 152 -18.60 -17.97 -9.97
CA LEU A 152 -18.90 -18.90 -11.07
C LEU A 152 -20.40 -18.96 -11.38
N ASP A 153 -21.27 -18.96 -10.37
CA ASP A 153 -22.72 -18.91 -10.55
C ASP A 153 -23.16 -17.69 -11.37
N LYS A 154 -22.52 -16.54 -11.11
CA LYS A 154 -22.77 -15.33 -11.92
C LYS A 154 -22.28 -15.47 -13.36
N TRP A 155 -21.13 -16.09 -13.56
CA TRP A 155 -20.61 -16.30 -14.91
C TRP A 155 -21.50 -17.23 -15.68
N GLU A 156 -22.00 -18.31 -15.06
CA GLU A 156 -22.97 -19.20 -15.68
C GLU A 156 -24.21 -18.44 -16.17
N GLN A 157 -24.79 -17.57 -15.33
CA GLN A 157 -25.92 -16.74 -15.70
C GLN A 157 -25.62 -15.76 -16.86
N LEU A 158 -24.42 -15.18 -16.90
CA LEU A 158 -24.00 -14.26 -17.97
C LEU A 158 -23.77 -15.01 -19.27
N ILE A 159 -23.17 -16.19 -19.22
CA ILE A 159 -22.95 -17.06 -20.39
C ILE A 159 -24.29 -17.51 -20.98
N MET A 160 -25.26 -17.90 -20.14
CA MET A 160 -26.62 -18.26 -20.62
C MET A 160 -27.33 -17.10 -21.33
N GLN A 161 -26.94 -15.84 -21.07
CA GLN A 161 -27.45 -14.64 -21.72
C GLN A 161 -26.59 -14.20 -22.92
N ASP A 162 -25.63 -15.01 -23.35
CA ASP A 162 -24.65 -14.70 -24.40
C ASP A 162 -23.91 -13.38 -24.16
N LYS A 163 -23.61 -13.06 -22.89
CA LYS A 163 -22.86 -11.85 -22.49
C LYS A 163 -21.41 -12.18 -22.23
N SER A 164 -20.54 -11.31 -22.71
CA SER A 164 -19.10 -11.36 -22.37
C SER A 164 -18.90 -11.07 -20.88
N VAL A 165 -17.90 -11.74 -20.28
CA VAL A 165 -17.53 -11.55 -18.87
C VAL A 165 -16.26 -10.74 -18.78
N GLU A 166 -16.31 -9.62 -18.05
CA GLU A 166 -15.13 -8.84 -17.69
C GLU A 166 -14.47 -9.48 -16.47
N LEU A 167 -13.34 -10.16 -16.70
CA LEU A 167 -12.70 -10.99 -15.67
C LEU A 167 -12.12 -10.18 -14.52
N PHE A 168 -11.48 -9.03 -14.80
CA PHE A 168 -10.75 -8.27 -13.79
C PHE A 168 -11.66 -7.76 -12.67
N GLU A 169 -12.83 -7.22 -13.02
CA GLU A 169 -13.81 -6.75 -12.04
C GLU A 169 -14.34 -7.91 -11.18
N HIS A 170 -14.75 -9.00 -11.82
CA HIS A 170 -15.33 -10.16 -11.12
C HIS A 170 -14.31 -10.84 -10.19
N VAL A 171 -13.07 -11.04 -10.65
CA VAL A 171 -12.00 -11.62 -9.82
C VAL A 171 -11.62 -10.67 -8.68
N SER A 172 -11.58 -9.36 -8.93
CA SER A 172 -11.30 -8.36 -7.88
C SER A 172 -12.36 -8.38 -6.77
N LEU A 173 -13.64 -8.49 -7.13
CA LEU A 173 -14.74 -8.60 -6.17
C LEU A 173 -14.70 -9.91 -5.39
N MET A 174 -14.40 -11.02 -6.06
CA MET A 174 -14.27 -12.35 -5.43
C MET A 174 -13.09 -12.37 -4.44
N THR A 175 -11.94 -11.82 -4.81
CA THR A 175 -10.77 -11.76 -3.92
C THR A 175 -11.01 -10.85 -2.72
N LEU A 176 -11.70 -9.73 -2.90
CA LEU A 176 -12.10 -8.86 -1.79
C LEU A 176 -13.08 -9.57 -0.85
N ASP A 177 -14.10 -10.24 -1.39
CA ASP A 177 -15.06 -11.02 -0.60
C ASP A 177 -14.35 -12.12 0.22
N SER A 178 -13.42 -12.84 -0.41
CA SER A 178 -12.59 -13.85 0.25
C SER A 178 -11.78 -13.31 1.41
N ILE A 179 -11.09 -12.18 1.24
CA ILE A 179 -10.26 -11.60 2.31
C ILE A 179 -11.11 -11.00 3.43
N MET A 180 -12.25 -10.39 3.12
CA MET A 180 -13.17 -9.84 4.12
C MET A 180 -13.75 -10.96 5.00
N LYS A 181 -14.17 -12.07 4.42
CA LYS A 181 -14.68 -13.22 5.16
C LYS A 181 -13.61 -13.92 5.99
N SER A 182 -12.44 -14.18 5.40
CA SER A 182 -11.40 -15.00 6.03
C SER A 182 -10.57 -14.22 7.07
N ALA A 183 -10.10 -13.01 6.74
CA ALA A 183 -9.18 -12.27 7.59
C ALA A 183 -9.88 -11.31 8.57
N PHE A 184 -11.13 -10.92 8.28
CA PHE A 184 -11.85 -9.92 9.07
C PHE A 184 -13.17 -10.43 9.64
N SER A 185 -13.57 -11.68 9.38
CA SER A 185 -14.87 -12.26 9.75
C SER A 185 -16.05 -11.35 9.39
N TYR A 186 -15.93 -10.66 8.25
CA TYR A 186 -16.88 -9.65 7.78
C TYR A 186 -17.61 -10.11 6.52
N GLN A 187 -18.95 -10.16 6.58
CA GLN A 187 -19.78 -10.49 5.43
C GLN A 187 -19.97 -9.24 4.56
N SER A 188 -19.19 -9.15 3.50
CA SER A 188 -19.14 -7.93 2.67
C SER A 188 -20.21 -7.85 1.60
N ASN A 189 -20.71 -9.00 1.12
CA ASN A 189 -21.64 -9.13 -0.03
C ASN A 189 -21.18 -8.33 -1.27
N CYS A 190 -19.89 -8.01 -1.35
CA CYS A 190 -19.35 -7.13 -2.39
C CYS A 190 -19.49 -7.70 -3.80
N GLN A 191 -19.64 -9.01 -3.93
CA GLN A 191 -19.88 -9.64 -5.22
C GLN A 191 -21.31 -9.43 -5.74
N THR A 192 -22.29 -9.26 -4.87
CA THR A 192 -23.71 -9.10 -5.20
C THR A 192 -24.17 -7.65 -5.20
N ASP A 193 -23.61 -6.83 -4.33
CA ASP A 193 -23.89 -5.39 -4.24
C ASP A 193 -22.83 -4.58 -4.95
N ARG A 194 -23.09 -4.23 -6.22
CA ARG A 194 -22.23 -3.38 -7.03
C ARG A 194 -22.17 -1.92 -6.58
N SER A 195 -23.08 -1.49 -5.72
CA SER A 195 -23.13 -0.11 -5.22
C SER A 195 -22.13 0.16 -4.10
N ASN A 196 -21.26 -0.79 -3.79
CA ASN A 196 -20.31 -0.67 -2.69
C ASN A 196 -19.29 0.45 -2.94
N LEU A 197 -19.59 1.61 -2.37
CA LEU A 197 -18.77 2.83 -2.45
C LEU A 197 -17.30 2.60 -2.03
N TYR A 198 -17.05 1.63 -1.17
CA TYR A 198 -15.70 1.29 -0.71
C TYR A 198 -14.84 0.73 -1.85
N ILE A 199 -15.39 -0.17 -2.67
CA ILE A 199 -14.66 -0.79 -3.79
C ILE A 199 -14.25 0.26 -4.81
N GLN A 200 -15.20 1.11 -5.22
CA GLN A 200 -14.92 2.22 -6.13
C GLN A 200 -13.87 3.17 -5.54
N THR A 201 -13.97 3.46 -4.23
CA THR A 201 -13.01 4.31 -3.53
C THR A 201 -11.59 3.71 -3.55
N VAL A 202 -11.44 2.38 -3.39
CA VAL A 202 -10.13 1.72 -3.43
C VAL A 202 -9.53 1.74 -4.84
N MET A 203 -10.36 1.51 -5.87
CA MET A 203 -9.92 1.63 -7.28
C MET A 203 -9.47 3.05 -7.60
N ASP A 204 -10.25 4.06 -7.20
CA ASP A 204 -9.91 5.47 -7.39
C ASP A 204 -8.62 5.86 -6.66
N LEU A 205 -8.41 5.36 -5.43
CA LEU A 205 -7.19 5.59 -4.66
C LEU A 205 -5.97 4.97 -5.36
N SER A 206 -6.10 3.76 -5.87
CA SER A 206 -5.03 3.08 -6.61
C SER A 206 -4.64 3.86 -7.86
N LEU A 207 -5.64 4.29 -8.65
CA LEU A 207 -5.43 5.11 -9.84
C LEU A 207 -4.79 6.47 -9.50
N MET A 208 -5.26 7.15 -8.44
CA MET A 208 -4.69 8.44 -8.03
C MET A 208 -3.24 8.32 -7.53
N VAL A 209 -2.87 7.21 -6.89
CA VAL A 209 -1.48 6.94 -6.52
C VAL A 209 -0.63 6.71 -7.77
N GLN A 210 -1.10 5.91 -8.73
CA GLN A 210 -0.42 5.69 -10.01
C GLN A 210 -0.21 7.02 -10.76
N GLN A 211 -1.24 7.82 -10.91
CA GLN A 211 -1.16 9.14 -11.54
C GLN A 211 -0.18 10.07 -10.82
N ARG A 212 -0.13 10.00 -9.48
CA ARG A 212 0.82 10.78 -8.70
C ARG A 212 2.27 10.38 -8.95
N ILE A 213 2.54 9.07 -9.11
CA ILE A 213 3.86 8.55 -9.47
C ILE A 213 4.27 9.06 -10.85
N GLN A 214 3.34 9.05 -11.81
CA GLN A 214 3.57 9.50 -13.19
C GLN A 214 3.69 11.02 -13.35
N THR A 215 3.29 11.81 -12.34
CA THR A 215 3.33 13.28 -12.40
C THR A 215 4.46 13.82 -11.54
N PRO A 216 5.63 14.22 -12.08
CA PRO A 216 6.79 14.66 -11.30
C PRO A 216 6.51 15.84 -10.36
N LEU A 217 5.65 16.79 -10.78
CA LEU A 217 5.24 17.93 -9.94
C LEU A 217 4.50 17.47 -8.67
N HIS A 218 3.77 16.37 -8.72
CA HIS A 218 3.03 15.80 -7.60
C HIS A 218 3.91 14.97 -6.65
N HIS A 219 5.19 14.76 -6.95
CA HIS A 219 6.14 14.16 -6.01
C HIS A 219 6.39 15.07 -4.81
N ASN A 220 6.26 16.40 -5.00
CA ASN A 220 6.27 17.33 -3.87
C ASN A 220 4.94 17.24 -3.11
N HIS A 221 5.01 16.91 -1.81
CA HIS A 221 3.83 16.72 -0.96
C HIS A 221 2.97 17.99 -0.83
N LEU A 222 3.59 19.18 -0.77
CA LEU A 222 2.86 20.44 -0.66
C LEU A 222 2.12 20.78 -1.95
N VAL A 223 2.78 20.63 -3.11
CA VAL A 223 2.17 20.86 -4.42
C VAL A 223 0.99 19.91 -4.63
N TYR A 224 1.18 18.63 -4.31
CA TYR A 224 0.11 17.63 -4.41
C TYR A 224 -1.05 17.97 -3.45
N TRP A 225 -0.74 18.36 -2.21
CA TRP A 225 -1.75 18.73 -1.22
C TRP A 225 -2.65 19.89 -1.67
N LEU A 226 -2.09 20.89 -2.34
CA LEU A 226 -2.82 22.07 -2.86
C LEU A 226 -3.59 21.73 -4.15
N SER A 227 -3.21 20.71 -4.91
CA SER A 227 -3.81 20.36 -6.19
C SER A 227 -5.26 19.86 -6.05
N SER A 228 -6.02 19.89 -7.15
CA SER A 228 -7.36 19.29 -7.23
C SER A 228 -7.33 17.79 -6.97
N GLN A 229 -6.32 17.09 -7.53
CA GLN A 229 -6.11 15.66 -7.36
C GLN A 229 -5.82 15.31 -5.88
N GLY A 230 -4.98 16.09 -5.19
CA GLY A 230 -4.71 15.92 -3.77
C GLY A 230 -5.95 16.13 -2.89
N ARG A 231 -6.84 17.06 -3.25
CA ARG A 231 -8.13 17.20 -2.54
C ARG A 231 -9.04 15.99 -2.73
N ARG A 232 -9.14 15.47 -3.96
CA ARG A 232 -9.89 14.24 -4.29
C ARG A 232 -9.34 13.04 -3.53
N PHE A 233 -8.01 12.87 -3.53
CA PHE A 233 -7.32 11.80 -2.82
C PHE A 233 -7.62 11.82 -1.31
N ARG A 234 -7.53 12.98 -0.66
CA ARG A 234 -7.87 13.09 0.77
C ARG A 234 -9.33 12.77 1.08
N LYS A 235 -10.26 13.12 0.18
CA LYS A 235 -11.68 12.75 0.33
C LYS A 235 -11.85 11.23 0.24
N ALA A 236 -11.21 10.59 -0.73
CA ALA A 236 -11.24 9.14 -0.91
C ALA A 236 -10.58 8.40 0.29
N CYS A 237 -9.43 8.88 0.80
CA CYS A 237 -8.81 8.33 2.01
C CYS A 237 -9.77 8.36 3.21
N ARG A 238 -10.49 9.46 3.43
CA ARG A 238 -11.47 9.56 4.53
C ARG A 238 -12.62 8.56 4.38
N LEU A 239 -13.09 8.31 3.16
CA LEU A 239 -14.13 7.30 2.91
C LEU A 239 -13.60 5.88 3.19
N ALA A 240 -12.40 5.57 2.71
CA ALA A 240 -11.78 4.27 2.97
C ALA A 240 -11.55 4.03 4.47
N HIS A 241 -11.04 5.05 5.19
CA HIS A 241 -10.85 4.96 6.65
C HIS A 241 -12.17 4.79 7.39
N LYS A 242 -13.23 5.52 7.00
CA LYS A 242 -14.55 5.39 7.63
C LYS A 242 -15.08 3.95 7.51
N HIS A 243 -14.90 3.31 6.36
CA HIS A 243 -15.29 1.90 6.18
C HIS A 243 -14.44 0.96 7.07
N THR A 244 -13.12 1.12 7.06
CA THR A 244 -12.22 0.31 7.88
C THR A 244 -12.50 0.48 9.38
N ASP A 245 -12.73 1.71 9.83
CA ASP A 245 -13.10 2.00 11.21
C ASP A 245 -14.44 1.37 11.60
N LYS A 246 -15.40 1.31 10.67
CA LYS A 246 -16.68 0.62 10.87
C LYS A 246 -16.45 -0.89 11.12
N VAL A 247 -15.71 -1.56 10.24
CA VAL A 247 -15.41 -3.00 10.38
C VAL A 247 -14.69 -3.30 11.70
N ILE A 248 -13.68 -2.50 12.06
CA ILE A 248 -12.95 -2.65 13.31
C ILE A 248 -13.87 -2.44 14.53
N ARG A 249 -14.76 -1.47 14.49
CA ARG A 249 -15.69 -1.19 15.57
C ARG A 249 -16.69 -2.32 15.75
N GLU A 250 -17.33 -2.76 14.68
CA GLU A 250 -18.29 -3.88 14.70
C GLU A 250 -17.63 -5.14 15.28
N ARG A 251 -16.39 -5.46 14.84
CA ARG A 251 -15.68 -6.62 15.40
C ARG A 251 -15.36 -6.45 16.89
N LYS A 252 -14.98 -5.26 17.33
CA LYS A 252 -14.76 -4.99 18.76
C LYS A 252 -16.03 -5.09 19.61
N GLU A 253 -17.16 -4.72 19.07
CA GLU A 253 -18.46 -4.85 19.75
C GLU A 253 -18.81 -6.32 19.90
N THR A 254 -18.66 -7.13 18.85
CA THR A 254 -18.85 -8.59 18.90
C THR A 254 -17.93 -9.26 19.94
N LEU A 255 -16.65 -8.80 20.04
CA LEU A 255 -15.69 -9.35 20.98
C LEU A 255 -15.95 -8.94 22.45
N LYS A 256 -16.87 -8.02 22.73
CA LYS A 256 -17.28 -7.67 24.09
C LYS A 256 -18.37 -8.58 24.62
N ASP A 257 -19.06 -9.27 23.75
CA ASP A 257 -20.02 -10.30 24.16
C ASP A 257 -19.26 -11.47 24.79
N GLU A 258 -19.47 -11.72 26.09
CA GLU A 258 -18.77 -12.77 26.83
C GLU A 258 -18.95 -14.16 26.22
N GLN A 259 -20.13 -14.45 25.69
CA GLN A 259 -20.41 -15.73 25.01
C GLN A 259 -19.60 -15.88 23.72
N GLU A 260 -19.37 -14.82 22.98
CA GLU A 260 -18.54 -14.84 21.77
C GLU A 260 -17.05 -14.90 22.13
N LEU A 261 -16.65 -14.25 23.22
CA LEU A 261 -15.27 -14.33 23.74
C LEU A 261 -14.91 -15.76 24.15
N GLU A 262 -15.82 -16.47 24.79
CA GLU A 262 -15.65 -17.88 25.20
C GLU A 262 -15.58 -18.80 23.97
N LYS A 263 -16.44 -18.58 22.98
CA LYS A 263 -16.38 -19.28 21.68
C LYS A 263 -15.06 -19.04 20.94
N ILE A 264 -14.51 -17.84 21.01
CA ILE A 264 -13.25 -17.48 20.35
C ILE A 264 -12.05 -18.06 21.12
N GLN A 265 -12.09 -18.11 22.44
CA GLN A 265 -11.06 -18.75 23.24
C GLN A 265 -11.02 -20.27 23.10
N THR A 266 -12.18 -20.90 22.91
CA THR A 266 -12.31 -22.34 22.63
C THR A 266 -12.07 -22.67 21.13
N ARG A 267 -12.27 -21.73 20.21
CA ARG A 267 -11.88 -21.88 18.82
C ARG A 267 -10.36 -21.83 18.69
N ARG A 268 -9.78 -22.89 18.19
CA ARG A 268 -8.34 -22.93 17.80
C ARG A 268 -7.98 -21.91 16.71
N HIS A 269 -8.93 -21.13 16.19
CA HIS A 269 -8.76 -20.30 15.00
C HIS A 269 -9.24 -18.86 15.28
N LEU A 270 -8.31 -18.01 15.70
CA LEU A 270 -8.48 -16.55 15.67
C LEU A 270 -8.27 -16.05 14.23
N ASP A 271 -9.13 -15.18 13.75
CA ASP A 271 -8.89 -14.52 12.49
C ASP A 271 -7.75 -13.48 12.60
N PHE A 272 -7.34 -12.93 11.45
CA PHE A 272 -6.23 -11.99 11.41
C PHE A 272 -6.54 -10.69 12.19
N LEU A 273 -7.79 -10.21 12.13
CA LEU A 273 -8.22 -9.03 12.87
C LEU A 273 -8.23 -9.28 14.38
N ASP A 274 -8.66 -10.46 14.82
CA ASP A 274 -8.64 -10.85 16.23
C ASP A 274 -7.23 -10.89 16.80
N ILE A 275 -6.26 -11.41 16.03
CA ILE A 275 -4.84 -11.40 16.41
C ILE A 275 -4.36 -9.96 16.64
N LEU A 276 -4.73 -9.02 15.75
CA LEU A 276 -4.37 -7.60 15.86
C LEU A 276 -5.02 -6.94 17.09
N LEU A 277 -6.29 -7.21 17.33
CA LEU A 277 -7.04 -6.63 18.44
C LEU A 277 -6.52 -7.16 19.78
N ASN A 278 -6.27 -8.46 19.90
CA ASN A 278 -5.72 -9.10 21.12
C ASN A 278 -4.27 -8.65 21.41
N ALA A 279 -3.47 -8.41 20.38
CA ALA A 279 -2.12 -7.90 20.57
C ALA A 279 -2.09 -6.51 21.21
N LYS A 280 -3.06 -5.66 20.88
CA LYS A 280 -3.20 -4.32 21.49
C LYS A 280 -3.59 -4.41 22.95
N VAL A 281 -4.46 -5.34 23.30
CA VAL A 281 -4.89 -5.61 24.70
C VAL A 281 -3.74 -6.13 25.52
N ARG A 282 -2.99 -7.14 25.05
CA ARG A 282 -1.80 -7.67 25.74
C ARG A 282 -0.72 -6.62 25.99
N LYS A 283 -0.52 -5.68 25.06
CA LYS A 283 0.45 -4.59 25.23
C LYS A 283 0.00 -3.60 26.31
N ARG A 284 -1.30 -3.31 26.42
CA ARG A 284 -1.88 -2.48 27.48
C ARG A 284 -1.73 -3.17 28.86
N LEU A 285 -2.06 -4.45 28.96
CA LEU A 285 -1.94 -5.22 30.20
C LEU A 285 -0.49 -5.32 30.69
N LYS A 286 0.47 -5.53 29.79
CA LYS A 286 1.91 -5.51 30.15
C LYS A 286 2.40 -4.13 30.61
N LEU A 287 1.83 -3.05 30.09
CA LEU A 287 2.16 -1.69 30.53
C LEU A 287 1.60 -1.41 31.95
N ILE A 288 0.38 -1.84 32.20
CA ILE A 288 -0.28 -1.71 33.50
C ILE A 288 0.45 -2.55 34.55
N GLY A 289 0.82 -3.79 34.23
CA GLY A 289 1.59 -4.67 35.13
C GLY A 289 2.98 -4.11 35.48
N ARG A 290 3.66 -3.43 34.55
CA ARG A 290 4.93 -2.74 34.84
C ARG A 290 4.76 -1.50 35.74
N ILE A 291 3.63 -0.77 35.58
CA ILE A 291 3.33 0.39 36.42
C ILE A 291 3.04 -0.07 37.88
N HIS A 292 2.33 -1.18 38.06
CA HIS A 292 2.11 -1.77 39.39
C HIS A 292 3.41 -2.24 40.03
N GLN A 293 4.31 -2.89 39.30
CA GLN A 293 5.61 -3.30 39.83
C GLN A 293 6.54 -2.13 40.20
N CYS A 294 6.40 -0.97 39.54
CA CYS A 294 7.16 0.24 39.90
C CYS A 294 6.53 1.05 41.05
N SER A 295 5.29 0.75 41.47
CA SER A 295 4.65 1.41 42.62
C SER A 295 4.80 0.63 43.94
N GLU A 296 5.30 -0.60 43.90
CA GLU A 296 5.56 -1.46 45.02
C GLU A 296 7.07 -1.59 45.34
N ALA A 297 7.94 -0.90 44.63
CA ALA A 297 9.39 -0.76 44.89
C ALA A 297 9.73 0.68 45.26
#